data_69c61614441018a6ab14266168ec5392
#
_entry.id   69c61614441018a6ab14266168ec5392
#
_cell.length_a   1.000
_cell.length_b   1.000
_cell.length_c   1.000
_cell.angle_alpha   90.00
_cell.angle_beta   90.00
_cell.angle_gamma   90.00
#
_symmetry.space_group_name_H-M   'P 1'
#
loop_
_entity.id
_entity.type
_entity.pdbx_description
1 polymer ?
#
loop_
_entity_poly.entity_id
_entity_poly.type
_entity_poly.pdbx_seq_one_letter_code
_entity_poly.pdbx_strand_id
1 'polypeptide(L)'
;CEKKDAGAGQPQALVPDVQVTKLVTEDVPIKAIWIGNLRGTEDAEIRSQVTGYLLSKDYKDGAYVKKGQTLFQIDPRPFQATLEQAQGRLEQYEATLKKYQLDVERYTPLVKSGSVSRKQLDDALQQVQETEAAIATAKAQVDQARINLKFTTITAPISGLAGLATPSIGNLLTPSSPTPLTTISAIDP
;
A
#
# COMPACT_ATOMS: atom_id res chain seq x y z
N CYS A 1 -73.48 -101.42 -3.67
CA CYS A 1 -73.14 -100.31 -2.81
C CYS A 1 -71.68 -100.02 -2.90
N GLU A 2 -71.32 -98.97 -3.59
CA GLU A 2 -69.95 -98.59 -3.97
C GLU A 2 -69.53 -97.32 -3.24
N LYS A 3 -68.48 -97.46 -2.51
CA LYS A 3 -67.84 -96.32 -1.85
C LYS A 3 -66.92 -95.54 -2.84
N LYS A 4 -67.20 -94.33 -3.01
CA LYS A 4 -66.36 -93.43 -3.78
C LYS A 4 -65.44 -92.68 -2.81
N ASP A 5 -64.15 -93.03 -2.79
CA ASP A 5 -63.15 -92.31 -2.10
C ASP A 5 -62.89 -91.02 -2.86
N ALA A 6 -63.11 -89.92 -2.19
CA ALA A 6 -62.72 -88.57 -2.66
C ALA A 6 -61.28 -88.24 -2.17
N GLY A 7 -60.31 -88.36 -3.05
CA GLY A 7 -58.95 -87.89 -2.79
C GLY A 7 -58.92 -86.41 -2.72
N ALA A 8 -58.58 -85.90 -1.52
CA ALA A 8 -58.31 -84.49 -1.32
C ALA A 8 -56.96 -84.17 -1.94
N GLY A 9 -56.96 -83.43 -3.04
CA GLY A 9 -55.78 -82.83 -3.64
C GLY A 9 -55.24 -81.74 -2.71
N GLN A 10 -54.03 -81.95 -2.23
CA GLN A 10 -53.29 -80.90 -1.51
C GLN A 10 -53.06 -79.74 -2.48
N PRO A 11 -53.28 -78.48 -2.04
CA PRO A 11 -52.91 -77.32 -2.86
C PRO A 11 -51.36 -77.23 -2.98
N GLN A 12 -50.84 -77.38 -4.18
CA GLN A 12 -49.46 -77.09 -4.51
C GLN A 12 -49.22 -75.60 -4.27
N ALA A 13 -48.37 -75.29 -3.30
CA ALA A 13 -47.90 -73.94 -3.11
C ALA A 13 -47.13 -73.52 -4.36
N LEU A 14 -47.63 -72.51 -5.05
CA LEU A 14 -46.89 -71.82 -6.12
C LEU A 14 -45.66 -71.16 -5.52
N VAL A 15 -44.48 -71.73 -5.74
CA VAL A 15 -43.21 -71.09 -5.36
C VAL A 15 -42.97 -69.99 -6.39
N PRO A 16 -42.95 -68.73 -5.97
CA PRO A 16 -42.66 -67.63 -6.88
C PRO A 16 -41.23 -67.79 -7.41
N ASP A 17 -41.08 -67.65 -8.71
CA ASP A 17 -39.77 -67.59 -9.37
C ASP A 17 -39.14 -66.20 -9.12
N VAL A 18 -38.06 -66.14 -8.36
CA VAL A 18 -37.39 -64.89 -8.02
C VAL A 18 -36.06 -64.83 -8.76
N GLN A 19 -35.87 -63.73 -9.50
CA GLN A 19 -34.60 -63.43 -10.11
C GLN A 19 -33.68 -62.78 -9.07
N VAL A 20 -32.58 -63.41 -8.81
CA VAL A 20 -31.49 -62.82 -7.92
C VAL A 20 -30.37 -62.33 -8.79
N THR A 21 -29.99 -61.08 -8.54
CA THR A 21 -28.82 -60.48 -9.16
C THR A 21 -27.73 -60.36 -8.12
N LYS A 22 -26.52 -60.76 -8.46
CA LYS A 22 -25.37 -60.61 -7.59
C LYS A 22 -25.00 -59.14 -7.50
N LEU A 23 -25.02 -58.55 -6.30
CA LEU A 23 -24.55 -57.21 -6.07
C LEU A 23 -23.03 -57.14 -6.30
N VAL A 24 -22.60 -56.27 -7.18
CA VAL A 24 -21.22 -55.92 -7.40
C VAL A 24 -20.99 -54.58 -6.71
N THR A 25 -20.04 -54.53 -5.78
CA THR A 25 -19.59 -53.26 -5.17
C THR A 25 -18.69 -52.57 -6.16
N GLU A 26 -19.08 -51.37 -6.58
CA GLU A 26 -18.31 -50.50 -7.46
C GLU A 26 -18.11 -49.15 -6.76
N ASP A 27 -16.88 -48.62 -6.84
CA ASP A 27 -16.57 -47.28 -6.32
C ASP A 27 -17.18 -46.22 -7.24
N VAL A 28 -18.23 -45.58 -6.79
CA VAL A 28 -18.88 -44.49 -7.52
C VAL A 28 -18.28 -43.15 -7.10
N PRO A 29 -17.55 -42.42 -7.97
CA PRO A 29 -17.01 -41.12 -7.64
C PRO A 29 -18.15 -40.11 -7.48
N ILE A 30 -18.33 -39.61 -6.26
CA ILE A 30 -19.25 -38.51 -5.97
C ILE A 30 -18.60 -37.21 -6.37
N LYS A 31 -19.06 -36.56 -7.44
CA LYS A 31 -18.63 -35.24 -7.86
C LYS A 31 -19.60 -34.20 -7.31
N ALA A 32 -19.09 -33.28 -6.47
CA ALA A 32 -19.84 -32.14 -6.01
C ALA A 32 -19.20 -30.85 -6.58
N ILE A 33 -20.02 -29.93 -7.07
CA ILE A 33 -19.59 -28.62 -7.53
C ILE A 33 -19.88 -27.61 -6.40
N TRP A 34 -18.85 -26.96 -5.89
CA TRP A 34 -18.98 -25.94 -4.86
C TRP A 34 -18.65 -24.59 -5.47
N ILE A 35 -19.48 -23.59 -5.19
CA ILE A 35 -19.19 -22.19 -5.53
C ILE A 35 -18.49 -21.58 -4.34
N GLY A 36 -17.29 -21.06 -4.55
CA GLY A 36 -16.50 -20.38 -3.53
C GLY A 36 -15.82 -19.14 -4.10
N ASN A 37 -15.58 -18.15 -3.25
CA ASN A 37 -14.79 -16.98 -3.57
C ASN A 37 -13.38 -17.18 -3.00
N LEU A 38 -12.37 -17.11 -3.86
CA LEU A 38 -10.97 -17.05 -3.44
C LEU A 38 -10.64 -15.62 -3.02
N ARG A 39 -10.08 -15.47 -1.82
CA ARG A 39 -9.49 -14.21 -1.35
C ARG A 39 -8.02 -14.43 -1.10
N GLY A 40 -7.20 -13.37 -1.34
CA GLY A 40 -5.81 -13.39 -0.92
C GLY A 40 -5.68 -13.52 0.59
N THR A 41 -4.56 -14.02 1.05
CA THR A 41 -4.22 -14.10 2.49
C THR A 41 -4.13 -12.69 3.09
N GLU A 42 -3.67 -11.71 2.30
CA GLU A 42 -3.56 -10.30 2.64
C GLU A 42 -3.92 -9.45 1.42
N ASP A 43 -4.83 -8.49 1.60
CA ASP A 43 -5.24 -7.55 0.55
C ASP A 43 -4.79 -6.14 0.93
N ALA A 44 -4.01 -5.49 0.06
CA ALA A 44 -3.56 -4.11 0.22
C ALA A 44 -4.25 -3.20 -0.79
N GLU A 45 -5.06 -2.27 -0.30
CA GLU A 45 -5.64 -1.21 -1.12
C GLU A 45 -4.61 -0.10 -1.39
N ILE A 46 -4.38 0.19 -2.65
CA ILE A 46 -3.45 1.24 -3.09
C ILE A 46 -4.23 2.53 -3.31
N ARG A 47 -3.87 3.57 -2.57
CA ARG A 47 -4.48 4.91 -2.64
C ARG A 47 -3.42 5.97 -2.85
N SER A 48 -3.80 7.09 -3.50
CA SER A 48 -2.92 8.26 -3.58
C SER A 48 -2.82 8.94 -2.22
N GLN A 49 -1.63 9.39 -1.85
CA GLN A 49 -1.40 10.20 -0.65
C GLN A 49 -1.25 11.69 -0.96
N VAL A 50 -1.13 12.05 -2.26
CA VAL A 50 -1.01 13.42 -2.75
C VAL A 50 -1.98 13.65 -3.89
N THR A 51 -2.34 14.91 -4.11
CA THR A 51 -3.18 15.32 -5.23
C THR A 51 -2.32 15.64 -6.44
N GLY A 52 -2.62 15.02 -7.59
CA GLY A 52 -1.91 15.29 -8.84
C GLY A 52 -2.41 14.44 -10.00
N TYR A 53 -1.95 14.76 -11.20
CA TYR A 53 -2.34 14.03 -12.41
C TYR A 53 -1.53 12.74 -12.55
N LEU A 54 -2.22 11.66 -12.93
CA LEU A 54 -1.60 10.37 -13.22
C LEU A 54 -0.87 10.44 -14.56
N LEU A 55 0.45 10.26 -14.57
CA LEU A 55 1.28 10.28 -15.78
C LEU A 55 1.45 8.90 -16.39
N SER A 56 1.71 7.87 -15.58
CA SER A 56 1.90 6.51 -16.06
C SER A 56 1.35 5.46 -15.12
N LYS A 57 1.06 4.29 -15.69
CA LYS A 57 0.79 3.04 -15.00
C LYS A 57 1.85 2.03 -15.45
N ASP A 58 2.68 1.57 -14.53
CA ASP A 58 3.89 0.79 -14.83
C ASP A 58 3.70 -0.72 -14.53
N TYR A 59 2.46 -1.19 -14.46
CA TYR A 59 2.13 -2.60 -14.34
C TYR A 59 0.98 -3.00 -15.29
N LYS A 60 0.85 -4.29 -15.55
CA LYS A 60 -0.29 -4.85 -16.29
C LYS A 60 -1.35 -5.33 -15.32
N ASP A 61 -2.62 -5.06 -15.61
CA ASP A 61 -3.74 -5.53 -14.81
C ASP A 61 -3.72 -7.08 -14.73
N GLY A 62 -3.91 -7.60 -13.53
CA GLY A 62 -3.81 -9.03 -13.26
C GLY A 62 -2.40 -9.61 -13.24
N ALA A 63 -1.33 -8.79 -13.33
CA ALA A 63 0.04 -9.27 -13.23
C ALA A 63 0.52 -9.39 -11.79
N TYR A 64 1.45 -10.31 -11.57
CA TYR A 64 2.16 -10.41 -10.31
C TYR A 64 3.16 -9.26 -10.16
N VAL A 65 3.09 -8.54 -9.05
CA VAL A 65 3.98 -7.43 -8.70
C VAL A 65 4.79 -7.76 -7.46
N LYS A 66 6.02 -7.27 -7.40
CA LYS A 66 6.89 -7.44 -6.24
C LYS A 66 6.77 -6.24 -5.30
N LYS A 67 6.94 -6.48 -4.00
CA LYS A 67 7.05 -5.40 -3.00
C LYS A 67 8.11 -4.37 -3.42
N GLY A 68 7.75 -3.07 -3.39
CA GLY A 68 8.59 -1.96 -3.84
C GLY A 68 8.55 -1.67 -5.34
N GLN A 69 7.88 -2.50 -6.14
CA GLN A 69 7.71 -2.23 -7.57
C GLN A 69 6.82 -0.99 -7.77
N THR A 70 7.22 -0.09 -8.67
CA THR A 70 6.41 1.07 -9.06
C THR A 70 5.16 0.61 -9.79
N LEU A 71 4.01 1.15 -9.35
CA LEU A 71 2.70 0.87 -9.95
C LEU A 71 2.18 2.06 -10.72
N PHE A 72 2.27 3.25 -10.13
CA PHE A 72 1.76 4.48 -10.72
C PHE A 72 2.74 5.62 -10.49
N GLN A 73 2.78 6.55 -11.44
CA GLN A 73 3.55 7.78 -11.34
C GLN A 73 2.61 8.98 -11.46
N ILE A 74 2.57 9.80 -10.41
CA ILE A 74 1.89 11.11 -10.39
C ILE A 74 2.89 12.17 -10.89
N ASP A 75 2.42 13.28 -11.43
CA ASP A 75 3.27 14.38 -11.90
C ASP A 75 4.15 14.93 -10.74
N PRO A 76 5.48 14.70 -10.77
CA PRO A 76 6.38 15.11 -9.71
C PRO A 76 6.77 16.58 -9.77
N ARG A 77 6.58 17.26 -10.91
CA ARG A 77 7.11 18.62 -11.17
C ARG A 77 6.70 19.67 -10.13
N PRO A 78 5.43 19.75 -9.69
CA PRO A 78 5.03 20.72 -8.66
C PRO A 78 5.71 20.42 -7.31
N PHE A 79 5.90 19.14 -6.98
CA PHE A 79 6.54 18.71 -5.74
C PHE A 79 8.06 18.93 -5.76
N GLN A 80 8.70 18.75 -6.93
CA GLN A 80 10.11 19.09 -7.12
C GLN A 80 10.36 20.60 -6.92
N ALA A 81 9.54 21.45 -7.54
CA ALA A 81 9.62 22.89 -7.36
C ALA A 81 9.44 23.30 -5.89
N THR A 82 8.51 22.67 -5.18
CA THR A 82 8.31 22.92 -3.73
C THR A 82 9.53 22.47 -2.91
N LEU A 83 10.16 21.34 -3.25
CA LEU A 83 11.36 20.87 -2.60
C LEU A 83 12.53 21.84 -2.83
N GLU A 84 12.75 22.27 -4.07
CA GLU A 84 13.78 23.24 -4.43
C GLU A 84 13.58 24.58 -3.69
N GLN A 85 12.35 25.07 -3.59
CA GLN A 85 12.02 26.26 -2.82
C GLN A 85 12.37 26.10 -1.34
N ALA A 86 12.02 24.95 -0.73
CA ALA A 86 12.34 24.68 0.67
C ALA A 86 13.86 24.57 0.89
N GLN A 87 14.59 23.98 -0.03
CA GLN A 87 16.05 23.88 0.01
C GLN A 87 16.71 25.26 -0.09
N GLY A 88 16.27 26.11 -1.04
CA GLY A 88 16.79 27.46 -1.16
C GLY A 88 16.57 28.30 0.11
N ARG A 89 15.43 28.10 0.79
CA ARG A 89 15.17 28.75 2.07
C ARG A 89 16.10 28.24 3.19
N LEU A 90 16.39 26.96 3.23
CA LEU A 90 17.36 26.38 4.16
C LEU A 90 18.75 26.97 3.93
N GLU A 91 19.22 27.01 2.69
CA GLU A 91 20.51 27.58 2.32
C GLU A 91 20.64 29.08 2.72
N GLN A 92 19.53 29.84 2.57
CA GLN A 92 19.47 31.22 3.01
C GLN A 92 19.72 31.35 4.52
N TYR A 93 19.07 30.51 5.33
CA TYR A 93 19.28 30.53 6.78
C TYR A 93 20.67 30.04 7.16
N GLU A 94 21.22 29.05 6.49
CA GLU A 94 22.61 28.59 6.73
C GLU A 94 23.65 29.69 6.41
N ALA A 95 23.44 30.41 5.31
CA ALA A 95 24.27 31.58 5.00
C ALA A 95 24.16 32.70 6.06
N THR A 96 22.95 32.92 6.57
CA THR A 96 22.69 33.89 7.63
C THR A 96 23.34 33.46 8.94
N LEU A 97 23.27 32.17 9.30
CA LEU A 97 23.94 31.62 10.47
C LEU A 97 25.46 31.86 10.39
N LYS A 98 26.05 31.56 9.25
CA LYS A 98 27.49 31.77 9.03
C LYS A 98 27.87 33.21 9.22
N LYS A 99 27.06 34.16 8.75
CA LYS A 99 27.28 35.59 8.99
C LYS A 99 27.31 35.92 10.50
N TYR A 100 26.33 35.49 11.26
CA TYR A 100 26.25 35.75 12.70
C TYR A 100 27.36 35.07 13.50
N GLN A 101 27.77 33.86 13.10
CA GLN A 101 28.91 33.16 13.70
C GLN A 101 30.21 33.96 13.49
N LEU A 102 30.43 34.54 12.30
CA LEU A 102 31.57 35.40 12.04
C LEU A 102 31.53 36.71 12.86
N ASP A 103 30.33 37.26 13.10
CA ASP A 103 30.17 38.45 13.95
C ASP A 103 30.50 38.11 15.41
N VAL A 104 30.06 36.97 15.95
CA VAL A 104 30.44 36.48 17.28
C VAL A 104 31.95 36.26 17.39
N GLU A 105 32.56 35.61 16.40
CA GLU A 105 34.02 35.40 16.36
C GLU A 105 34.77 36.74 16.39
N ARG A 106 34.28 37.72 15.65
CA ARG A 106 34.88 39.08 15.60
C ARG A 106 34.67 39.85 16.90
N TYR A 107 33.48 39.82 17.49
CA TYR A 107 33.17 40.58 18.70
C TYR A 107 33.81 40.01 19.97
N THR A 108 34.02 38.72 20.04
CA THR A 108 34.59 38.03 21.21
C THR A 108 35.93 38.64 21.67
N PRO A 109 36.98 38.87 20.83
CA PRO A 109 38.22 39.52 21.24
C PRO A 109 38.04 41.03 21.50
N LEU A 110 37.13 41.69 20.78
CA LEU A 110 36.90 43.12 20.91
C LEU A 110 36.21 43.50 22.24
N VAL A 111 35.36 42.65 22.78
CA VAL A 111 34.79 42.82 24.12
C VAL A 111 35.87 42.70 25.19
N LYS A 112 36.85 41.80 25.03
CA LYS A 112 37.97 41.66 25.96
C LYS A 112 38.88 42.90 25.97
N SER A 113 39.04 43.57 24.84
CA SER A 113 39.81 44.83 24.72
C SER A 113 38.99 46.07 25.10
N GLY A 114 37.71 45.95 25.45
CA GLY A 114 36.81 47.06 25.76
C GLY A 114 36.38 47.90 24.55
N SER A 115 36.67 47.44 23.32
CA SER A 115 36.35 48.17 22.08
C SER A 115 34.89 47.98 21.62
N VAL A 116 34.21 46.94 22.14
CA VAL A 116 32.81 46.59 21.83
C VAL A 116 32.06 46.30 23.13
N SER A 117 30.78 46.65 23.22
CA SER A 117 29.99 46.42 24.42
C SER A 117 29.62 44.93 24.54
N ARG A 118 29.49 44.43 25.78
CA ARG A 118 28.99 43.08 26.05
C ARG A 118 27.63 42.84 25.41
N LYS A 119 26.75 43.84 25.43
CA LYS A 119 25.43 43.77 24.80
C LYS A 119 25.50 43.39 23.33
N GLN A 120 26.45 43.95 22.56
CA GLN A 120 26.60 43.61 21.13
C GLN A 120 27.00 42.14 20.89
N LEU A 121 27.84 41.59 21.77
CA LEU A 121 28.17 40.18 21.73
C LEU A 121 26.96 39.29 22.10
N ASP A 122 26.24 39.67 23.16
CA ASP A 122 25.04 38.94 23.60
C ASP A 122 23.95 38.96 22.52
N ASP A 123 23.72 40.12 21.87
CA ASP A 123 22.79 40.28 20.75
C ASP A 123 23.20 39.36 19.56
N ALA A 124 24.49 39.27 19.23
CA ALA A 124 24.99 38.40 18.17
C ALA A 124 24.82 36.90 18.51
N LEU A 125 25.08 36.53 19.78
CA LEU A 125 24.84 35.16 20.25
C LEU A 125 23.36 34.77 20.18
N GLN A 126 22.47 35.70 20.56
CA GLN A 126 21.02 35.48 20.45
C GLN A 126 20.61 35.28 18.99
N GLN A 127 21.14 36.07 18.04
CA GLN A 127 20.86 35.93 16.61
C GLN A 127 21.33 34.56 16.05
N VAL A 128 22.46 34.03 16.55
CA VAL A 128 22.91 32.68 16.22
C VAL A 128 21.85 31.66 16.66
N GLN A 129 21.40 31.74 17.91
CA GLN A 129 20.38 30.78 18.43
C GLN A 129 19.04 30.88 17.69
N GLU A 130 18.58 32.11 17.40
CA GLU A 130 17.34 32.31 16.61
C GLU A 130 17.47 31.73 15.19
N THR A 131 18.62 31.91 14.56
CA THR A 131 18.88 31.40 13.22
C THR A 131 19.01 29.87 13.23
N GLU A 132 19.62 29.27 14.24
CA GLU A 132 19.67 27.81 14.41
C GLU A 132 18.28 27.21 14.54
N ALA A 133 17.39 27.87 15.31
CA ALA A 133 15.99 27.45 15.41
C ALA A 133 15.25 27.56 14.06
N ALA A 134 15.54 28.65 13.30
CA ALA A 134 14.97 28.81 11.95
C ALA A 134 15.48 27.73 10.97
N ILE A 135 16.75 27.34 11.06
CA ILE A 135 17.33 26.23 10.28
C ILE A 135 16.63 24.91 10.61
N ALA A 136 16.40 24.62 11.90
CA ALA A 136 15.69 23.41 12.30
C ALA A 136 14.29 23.35 11.67
N THR A 137 13.56 24.47 11.66
CA THR A 137 12.25 24.60 11.02
C THR A 137 12.34 24.41 9.49
N ALA A 138 13.34 25.05 8.86
CA ALA A 138 13.53 24.93 7.40
C ALA A 138 13.89 23.49 6.99
N LYS A 139 14.71 22.79 7.78
CA LYS A 139 15.01 21.36 7.57
C LYS A 139 13.74 20.49 7.60
N ALA A 140 12.87 20.72 8.57
CA ALA A 140 11.59 20.01 8.65
C ALA A 140 10.71 20.29 7.41
N GLN A 141 10.74 21.52 6.86
CA GLN A 141 10.02 21.85 5.62
C GLN A 141 10.61 21.12 4.41
N VAL A 142 11.94 21.01 4.30
CA VAL A 142 12.62 20.22 3.26
C VAL A 142 12.23 18.75 3.36
N ASP A 143 12.21 18.17 4.56
CA ASP A 143 11.84 16.78 4.76
C ASP A 143 10.37 16.53 4.40
N GLN A 144 9.47 17.44 4.77
CA GLN A 144 8.06 17.35 4.36
C GLN A 144 7.89 17.40 2.84
N ALA A 145 8.58 18.31 2.16
CA ALA A 145 8.54 18.42 0.70
C ALA A 145 9.11 17.15 0.03
N ARG A 146 10.18 16.58 0.58
CA ARG A 146 10.77 15.31 0.11
C ARG A 146 9.82 14.14 0.26
N ILE A 147 9.10 14.05 1.38
CA ILE A 147 8.08 13.02 1.62
C ILE A 147 6.95 13.16 0.59
N ASN A 148 6.45 14.37 0.36
CA ASN A 148 5.40 14.61 -0.64
C ASN A 148 5.86 14.24 -2.06
N LEU A 149 7.11 14.55 -2.42
CA LEU A 149 7.70 14.12 -3.68
C LEU A 149 7.79 12.59 -3.77
N LYS A 150 8.17 11.91 -2.70
CA LYS A 150 8.20 10.44 -2.66
C LYS A 150 6.81 9.84 -2.89
N PHE A 151 5.75 10.47 -2.40
CA PHE A 151 4.38 10.01 -2.59
C PHE A 151 3.86 10.16 -4.03
N THR A 152 4.58 10.87 -4.91
CA THR A 152 4.26 10.90 -6.34
C THR A 152 4.56 9.58 -7.05
N THR A 153 5.46 8.77 -6.50
CA THR A 153 5.76 7.42 -6.99
C THR A 153 5.06 6.41 -6.09
N ILE A 154 4.00 5.80 -6.60
CA ILE A 154 3.20 4.83 -5.84
C ILE A 154 3.76 3.44 -6.09
N THR A 155 4.23 2.79 -5.02
CA THR A 155 4.83 1.45 -5.07
C THR A 155 3.99 0.41 -4.36
N ALA A 156 4.18 -0.86 -4.71
CA ALA A 156 3.52 -1.99 -4.07
C ALA A 156 4.02 -2.20 -2.63
N PRO A 157 3.16 -2.18 -1.59
CA PRO A 157 3.58 -2.42 -0.20
C PRO A 157 3.83 -3.90 0.08
N ILE A 158 3.17 -4.79 -0.65
CA ILE A 158 3.31 -6.26 -0.57
C ILE A 158 3.56 -6.83 -1.95
N SER A 159 4.05 -8.07 -2.03
CA SER A 159 4.11 -8.82 -3.28
C SER A 159 2.79 -9.57 -3.47
N GLY A 160 2.28 -9.63 -4.71
CA GLY A 160 1.00 -10.30 -4.98
C GLY A 160 0.46 -10.01 -6.36
N LEU A 161 -0.77 -10.41 -6.60
CA LEU A 161 -1.49 -10.16 -7.84
C LEU A 161 -2.13 -8.77 -7.79
N ALA A 162 -1.77 -7.90 -8.73
CA ALA A 162 -2.35 -6.57 -8.84
C ALA A 162 -3.69 -6.63 -9.59
N GLY A 163 -4.71 -6.04 -9.01
CA GLY A 163 -6.04 -5.93 -9.59
C GLY A 163 -6.09 -4.95 -10.77
N LEU A 164 -7.30 -4.72 -11.25
CA LEU A 164 -7.57 -3.72 -12.29
C LEU A 164 -7.29 -2.32 -11.76
N ALA A 165 -6.66 -1.49 -12.59
CA ALA A 165 -6.51 -0.06 -12.30
C ALA A 165 -7.85 0.65 -12.49
N THR A 166 -8.32 1.35 -11.46
CA THR A 166 -9.52 2.17 -11.55
C THR A 166 -9.31 3.46 -12.36
N PRO A 167 -8.19 4.23 -12.16
CA PRO A 167 -7.97 5.48 -12.87
C PRO A 167 -7.30 5.26 -14.22
N SER A 168 -7.66 6.12 -15.17
CA SER A 168 -6.98 6.26 -16.46
C SER A 168 -5.84 7.28 -16.38
N ILE A 169 -4.83 7.13 -17.24
CA ILE A 169 -3.76 8.13 -17.40
C ILE A 169 -4.39 9.50 -17.72
N GLY A 170 -3.91 10.56 -17.08
CA GLY A 170 -4.46 11.90 -17.17
C GLY A 170 -5.55 12.23 -16.14
N ASN A 171 -6.04 11.28 -15.36
CA ASN A 171 -6.99 11.55 -14.29
C ASN A 171 -6.31 12.27 -13.13
N LEU A 172 -7.05 13.19 -12.51
CA LEU A 172 -6.64 13.81 -11.25
C LEU A 172 -6.88 12.83 -10.10
N LEU A 173 -5.83 12.48 -9.39
CA LEU A 173 -5.89 11.67 -8.18
C LEU A 173 -5.94 12.57 -6.95
N THR A 174 -6.73 12.15 -5.95
CA THR A 174 -6.85 12.86 -4.67
C THR A 174 -6.84 11.85 -3.52
N PRO A 175 -6.27 12.19 -2.35
CA PRO A 175 -6.29 11.32 -1.17
C PRO A 175 -7.70 11.01 -0.67
N SER A 176 -8.66 11.90 -0.95
CA SER A 176 -10.06 11.78 -0.52
C SER A 176 -10.91 10.89 -1.43
N SER A 177 -10.33 10.30 -2.49
CA SER A 177 -11.07 9.41 -3.38
C SER A 177 -11.62 8.21 -2.62
N PRO A 178 -12.92 7.90 -2.71
CA PRO A 178 -13.52 6.76 -2.03
C PRO A 178 -13.03 5.42 -2.61
N THR A 179 -12.66 5.41 -3.89
CA THR A 179 -12.21 4.20 -4.59
C THR A 179 -10.69 4.07 -4.56
N PRO A 180 -10.14 2.89 -4.24
CA PRO A 180 -8.72 2.63 -4.37
C PRO A 180 -8.29 2.67 -5.84
N LEU A 181 -7.02 2.98 -6.09
CA LEU A 181 -6.43 2.96 -7.43
C LEU A 181 -6.36 1.53 -7.98
N THR A 182 -6.00 0.60 -7.13
CA THR A 182 -5.99 -0.85 -7.35
C THR A 182 -5.89 -1.56 -6.01
N THR A 183 -6.10 -2.87 -5.99
CA THR A 183 -5.87 -3.73 -4.82
C THR A 183 -4.81 -4.77 -5.18
N ILE A 184 -3.89 -5.03 -4.27
CA ILE A 184 -2.91 -6.11 -4.41
C ILE A 184 -3.29 -7.21 -3.44
N SER A 185 -3.51 -8.42 -3.97
CA SER A 185 -3.83 -9.60 -3.18
C SER A 185 -2.60 -10.50 -3.09
N ALA A 186 -2.11 -10.75 -1.88
CA ALA A 186 -1.07 -11.73 -1.64
C ALA A 186 -1.64 -13.13 -1.87
N ILE A 187 -1.13 -13.81 -2.89
CA ILE A 187 -1.41 -15.22 -3.16
C ILE A 187 -0.16 -15.95 -2.74
N ASP A 188 -0.16 -16.40 -1.50
CA ASP A 188 0.87 -17.30 -1.00
C ASP A 188 0.28 -18.73 -1.08
N PRO A 189 0.91 -19.67 -1.83
CA PRO A 189 0.43 -21.04 -1.91
C PRO A 189 0.64 -21.80 -0.59
#